data_a8916857f056078108731f689b13b776
#
_entry.id   a8916857f056078108731f689b13b776
#
_cell.length_a   1.000
_cell.length_b   1.000
_cell.length_c   1.000
_cell.angle_alpha   90.00
_cell.angle_beta   90.00
_cell.angle_gamma   90.00
#
_symmetry.space_group_name_H-M   'P 1'
#
loop_
_entity.id
_entity.type
_entity.pdbx_description
1 polymer ?
#
loop_
_entity_poly.entity_id
_entity_poly.type
_entity_poly.pdbx_seq_one_letter_code
_entity_poly.pdbx_strand_id
1 'polypeptide(L)'
;MTVGSPTKTIFFFSVPVLLGTLFQQIYNMADTIIVGQFLGEDALAAVGATGSTVYLVIGFASGLTQGCGILVSQAFGGHRLNELKKVVGTALLLTVVFSVILTIPTVSFSRQILLALHTPSNVLLYAHEYLRVIFGGILCTMAYNIAASILRSLGDSRTPLYFLILSSFLNIVLDIFFIATLHMGTAGAAWATVLSQGISALLCFWYMFHNYNNLRLSIHDLYPDPYRILCMIQSGIPMALNQTVTAFGIMILQSGINQFGSSVMAAYTAASKLESLVMQPMIALGSGISTYCAQNIGARKTKRIFVGVRSTMLLSLGAAILGMALYGIASKAILRIFLSDPSPEMVHYALQYLYTSVWFLLFLAWIFLFRNALVGLGNGLITIIGGVAELLCRFLCIHFLLQPFGFWCICLTNPITWIVACSLFCGFYFRWEHQQKHCLKSAR
;
A
#
# COMPACT_ATOMS: atom_id res chain seq x y z
N MET A 1 8.61 0.35 -20.53
CA MET A 1 7.27 0.89 -20.85
C MET A 1 7.26 2.05 -21.85
N THR A 2 8.39 2.40 -22.42
CA THR A 2 8.54 3.55 -23.35
C THR A 2 8.19 3.24 -24.81
N VAL A 3 7.81 2.01 -25.14
CA VAL A 3 7.46 1.51 -26.50
C VAL A 3 6.15 0.72 -26.45
N GLY A 4 5.52 0.50 -27.59
CA GLY A 4 4.28 -0.28 -27.73
C GLY A 4 3.01 0.48 -27.35
N SER A 5 1.85 -0.20 -27.30
CA SER A 5 0.57 0.39 -26.92
C SER A 5 0.53 0.72 -25.42
N PRO A 6 0.24 1.96 -25.01
CA PRO A 6 0.16 2.35 -23.60
C PRO A 6 -0.82 1.49 -22.80
N THR A 7 -2.03 1.28 -23.32
CA THR A 7 -3.09 0.50 -22.68
C THR A 7 -2.65 -0.93 -22.38
N LYS A 8 -2.11 -1.64 -23.39
CA LYS A 8 -1.62 -3.01 -23.22
C LYS A 8 -0.47 -3.07 -22.22
N THR A 9 0.48 -2.12 -22.32
CA THR A 9 1.65 -2.09 -21.46
C THR A 9 1.27 -1.89 -19.97
N ILE A 10 0.36 -0.96 -19.70
CA ILE A 10 -0.11 -0.69 -18.33
C ILE A 10 -0.93 -1.87 -17.82
N PHE A 11 -1.86 -2.39 -18.62
CA PHE A 11 -2.72 -3.51 -18.22
C PHE A 11 -1.90 -4.76 -17.87
N PHE A 12 -1.03 -5.23 -18.79
CA PHE A 12 -0.23 -6.44 -18.55
C PHE A 12 0.81 -6.28 -17.43
N PHE A 13 1.24 -5.05 -17.12
CA PHE A 13 2.06 -4.78 -15.96
C PHE A 13 1.23 -4.83 -14.66
N SER A 14 -0.01 -4.32 -14.68
CA SER A 14 -0.87 -4.25 -13.50
C SER A 14 -1.42 -5.60 -13.08
N VAL A 15 -1.63 -6.55 -14.02
CA VAL A 15 -2.16 -7.89 -13.68
C VAL A 15 -1.28 -8.65 -12.69
N PRO A 16 0.04 -8.79 -12.87
CA PRO A 16 0.89 -9.43 -11.86
C PRO A 16 0.90 -8.68 -10.52
N VAL A 17 0.84 -7.34 -10.54
CA VAL A 17 0.75 -6.54 -9.31
C VAL A 17 -0.55 -6.84 -8.58
N LEU A 18 -1.69 -6.90 -9.29
CA LEU A 18 -2.99 -7.28 -8.72
C LEU A 18 -2.94 -8.68 -8.09
N LEU A 19 -2.43 -9.66 -8.82
CA LEU A 19 -2.29 -11.02 -8.29
C LEU A 19 -1.42 -11.02 -7.03
N GLY A 20 -0.31 -10.29 -7.03
CA GLY A 20 0.55 -10.15 -5.85
C GLY A 20 -0.18 -9.59 -4.64
N THR A 21 -0.95 -8.51 -4.81
CA THR A 21 -1.71 -7.92 -3.69
C THR A 21 -2.84 -8.84 -3.21
N LEU A 22 -3.48 -9.60 -4.08
CA LEU A 22 -4.48 -10.61 -3.70
C LEU A 22 -3.84 -11.77 -2.92
N PHE A 23 -2.70 -12.31 -3.39
CA PHE A 23 -1.95 -13.32 -2.64
C PHE A 23 -1.51 -12.82 -1.26
N GLN A 24 -1.11 -11.54 -1.16
CA GLN A 24 -0.76 -10.92 0.11
C GLN A 24 -1.96 -10.88 1.08
N GLN A 25 -3.17 -10.62 0.60
CA GLN A 25 -4.37 -10.67 1.44
C GLN A 25 -4.67 -12.10 1.90
N ILE A 26 -4.51 -13.08 1.02
CA ILE A 26 -4.74 -14.49 1.35
C ILE A 26 -3.77 -14.96 2.45
N TYR A 27 -2.47 -14.65 2.32
CA TYR A 27 -1.52 -15.07 3.34
C TYR A 27 -1.74 -14.36 4.68
N ASN A 28 -2.10 -13.07 4.71
CA ASN A 28 -2.45 -12.37 5.94
C ASN A 28 -3.66 -13.02 6.66
N MET A 29 -4.63 -13.52 5.87
CA MET A 29 -5.75 -14.29 6.43
C MET A 29 -5.30 -15.64 6.97
N ALA A 30 -4.45 -16.37 6.25
CA ALA A 30 -3.92 -17.65 6.68
C ALA A 30 -3.13 -17.52 8.00
N ASP A 31 -2.24 -16.53 8.10
CA ASP A 31 -1.49 -16.22 9.34
C ASP A 31 -2.44 -15.97 10.52
N THR A 32 -3.47 -15.14 10.32
CA THR A 32 -4.48 -14.87 11.36
C THR A 32 -5.23 -16.13 11.79
N ILE A 33 -5.58 -17.01 10.84
CA ILE A 33 -6.27 -18.29 11.13
C ILE A 33 -5.34 -19.24 11.90
N ILE A 34 -4.09 -19.36 11.50
CA ILE A 34 -3.10 -20.23 12.16
C ILE A 34 -2.89 -19.76 13.61
N VAL A 35 -2.65 -18.46 13.82
CA VAL A 35 -2.51 -17.89 15.16
C VAL A 35 -3.75 -18.19 16.02
N GLY A 36 -4.96 -17.95 15.49
CA GLY A 36 -6.20 -18.19 16.23
C GLY A 36 -6.44 -19.66 16.58
N GLN A 37 -6.17 -20.59 15.66
CA GLN A 37 -6.40 -22.02 15.89
C GLN A 37 -5.37 -22.66 16.82
N PHE A 38 -4.11 -22.28 16.74
CA PHE A 38 -3.04 -22.93 17.52
C PHE A 38 -2.71 -22.22 18.83
N LEU A 39 -2.91 -20.90 18.92
CA LEU A 39 -2.53 -20.12 20.11
C LEU A 39 -3.74 -19.60 20.91
N GLY A 40 -4.94 -19.68 20.33
CA GLY A 40 -6.17 -19.28 21.00
C GLY A 40 -6.51 -17.78 20.92
N GLU A 41 -7.57 -17.39 21.65
CA GLU A 41 -8.20 -16.06 21.51
C GLU A 41 -7.32 -14.91 21.97
N ASP A 42 -6.55 -15.05 23.07
CA ASP A 42 -5.68 -13.99 23.58
C ASP A 42 -4.54 -13.65 22.60
N ALA A 43 -3.95 -14.66 21.96
CA ALA A 43 -2.91 -14.47 20.96
C ALA A 43 -3.47 -13.83 19.67
N LEU A 44 -4.66 -14.25 19.25
CA LEU A 44 -5.35 -13.65 18.13
C LEU A 44 -5.69 -12.17 18.40
N ALA A 45 -6.19 -11.88 19.60
CA ALA A 45 -6.45 -10.51 20.05
C ALA A 45 -5.16 -9.67 20.10
N ALA A 46 -4.03 -10.27 20.50
CA ALA A 46 -2.72 -9.63 20.52
C ALA A 46 -2.27 -9.20 19.12
N VAL A 47 -2.29 -10.13 18.16
CA VAL A 47 -1.93 -9.84 16.76
C VAL A 47 -2.88 -8.79 16.16
N GLY A 48 -4.18 -8.90 16.45
CA GLY A 48 -5.18 -7.90 16.03
C GLY A 48 -4.91 -6.52 16.60
N ALA A 49 -4.63 -6.41 17.89
CA ALA A 49 -4.32 -5.11 18.56
C ALA A 49 -3.06 -4.45 18.02
N THR A 50 -2.07 -5.22 17.54
CA THR A 50 -0.84 -4.68 16.94
C THR A 50 -1.01 -4.19 15.51
N GLY A 51 -2.09 -4.59 14.83
CA GLY A 51 -2.29 -4.36 13.40
C GLY A 51 -2.19 -2.90 12.97
N SER A 52 -2.77 -1.97 13.71
CA SER A 52 -2.71 -0.53 13.42
C SER A 52 -1.28 0.02 13.54
N THR A 53 -0.53 -0.41 14.55
CA THR A 53 0.85 0.02 14.80
C THR A 53 1.78 -0.54 13.71
N VAL A 54 1.63 -1.83 13.38
CA VAL A 54 2.36 -2.48 12.29
C VAL A 54 2.06 -1.76 10.95
N TYR A 55 0.78 -1.50 10.65
CA TYR A 55 0.39 -0.79 9.44
C TYR A 55 1.04 0.59 9.34
N LEU A 56 1.09 1.35 10.44
CA LEU A 56 1.70 2.67 10.47
C LEU A 56 3.20 2.61 10.18
N VAL A 57 3.94 1.74 10.88
CA VAL A 57 5.40 1.64 10.75
C VAL A 57 5.81 1.01 9.42
N ILE A 58 5.22 -0.11 9.05
CA ILE A 58 5.53 -0.81 7.80
C ILE A 58 4.99 -0.05 6.58
N GLY A 59 3.84 0.61 6.71
CA GLY A 59 3.31 1.51 5.68
C GLY A 59 4.24 2.68 5.41
N PHE A 60 4.77 3.33 6.47
CA PHE A 60 5.79 4.38 6.35
C PHE A 60 7.04 3.86 5.62
N ALA A 61 7.58 2.70 6.04
CA ALA A 61 8.74 2.06 5.42
C ALA A 61 8.50 1.72 3.94
N SER A 62 7.30 1.21 3.61
CA SER A 62 6.91 0.90 2.24
C SER A 62 6.78 2.15 1.36
N GLY A 63 6.27 3.26 1.90
CA GLY A 63 6.22 4.54 1.21
C GLY A 63 7.61 5.06 0.83
N LEU A 64 8.59 4.96 1.74
CA LEU A 64 9.99 5.32 1.47
C LEU A 64 10.56 4.54 0.28
N THR A 65 10.40 3.22 0.28
CA THR A 65 10.94 2.35 -0.78
C THR A 65 10.26 2.58 -2.13
N GLN A 66 8.95 2.87 -2.15
CA GLN A 66 8.22 3.22 -3.36
C GLN A 66 8.73 4.54 -3.96
N GLY A 67 9.00 5.56 -3.13
CA GLY A 67 9.56 6.82 -3.59
C GLY A 67 10.93 6.66 -4.26
N CYS A 68 11.80 5.81 -3.71
CA CYS A 68 13.08 5.48 -4.35
C CYS A 68 12.88 4.84 -5.75
N GLY A 69 11.88 3.98 -5.91
CA GLY A 69 11.55 3.33 -7.19
C GLY A 69 11.20 4.30 -8.32
N ILE A 70 10.68 5.50 -8.00
CA ILE A 70 10.37 6.51 -9.02
C ILE A 70 11.63 6.99 -9.73
N LEU A 71 12.68 7.32 -8.97
CA LEU A 71 13.95 7.78 -9.54
C LEU A 71 14.65 6.66 -10.34
N VAL A 72 14.55 5.41 -9.87
CA VAL A 72 15.01 4.24 -10.63
C VAL A 72 14.26 4.12 -11.96
N SER A 73 12.92 4.28 -11.94
CA SER A 73 12.09 4.26 -13.16
C SER A 73 12.46 5.36 -14.15
N GLN A 74 12.72 6.57 -13.66
CA GLN A 74 13.12 7.73 -14.48
C GLN A 74 14.52 7.52 -15.10
N ALA A 75 15.48 7.04 -14.34
CA ALA A 75 16.83 6.75 -14.83
C ALA A 75 16.80 5.63 -15.88
N PHE A 76 16.04 4.56 -15.62
CA PHE A 76 15.89 3.45 -16.57
C PHE A 76 15.17 3.88 -17.86
N GLY A 77 14.07 4.62 -17.73
CA GLY A 77 13.32 5.13 -18.89
C GLY A 77 14.15 6.06 -19.77
N GLY A 78 15.06 6.83 -19.17
CA GLY A 78 16.00 7.74 -19.86
C GLY A 78 17.22 7.03 -20.46
N HIS A 79 17.34 5.70 -20.34
CA HIS A 79 18.51 4.91 -20.78
C HIS A 79 19.85 5.39 -20.18
N ARG A 80 19.81 6.01 -18.97
CA ARG A 80 20.98 6.55 -18.29
C ARG A 80 21.59 5.48 -17.36
N LEU A 81 22.28 4.46 -17.94
CA LEU A 81 22.72 3.29 -17.22
C LEU A 81 23.67 3.58 -16.04
N ASN A 82 24.62 4.52 -16.22
CA ASN A 82 25.55 4.91 -15.14
C ASN A 82 24.80 5.62 -13.99
N GLU A 83 23.80 6.43 -14.31
CA GLU A 83 22.95 7.04 -13.29
C GLU A 83 22.05 6.02 -12.61
N LEU A 84 21.51 5.05 -13.37
CA LEU A 84 20.68 3.96 -12.84
C LEU A 84 21.42 3.19 -11.74
N LYS A 85 22.68 2.80 -11.95
CA LYS A 85 23.49 2.10 -10.94
C LYS A 85 23.65 2.92 -9.67
N LYS A 86 24.00 4.19 -9.79
CA LYS A 86 24.17 5.10 -8.65
C LYS A 86 22.87 5.35 -7.90
N VAL A 87 21.74 5.48 -8.63
CA VAL A 87 20.40 5.62 -8.04
C VAL A 87 20.01 4.36 -7.29
N VAL A 88 20.23 3.17 -7.85
CA VAL A 88 19.98 1.89 -7.17
C VAL A 88 20.88 1.74 -5.95
N GLY A 89 22.18 2.03 -6.06
CA GLY A 89 23.11 1.98 -4.92
C GLY A 89 22.69 2.91 -3.78
N THR A 90 22.30 4.14 -4.10
CA THR A 90 21.78 5.11 -3.10
C THR A 90 20.47 4.61 -2.47
N ALA A 91 19.56 3.99 -3.25
CA ALA A 91 18.31 3.43 -2.73
C ALA A 91 18.56 2.29 -1.74
N LEU A 92 19.53 1.40 -2.03
CA LEU A 92 19.90 0.33 -1.12
C LEU A 92 20.53 0.88 0.17
N LEU A 93 21.43 1.85 0.06
CA LEU A 93 22.03 2.51 1.23
C LEU A 93 20.95 3.15 2.12
N LEU A 94 20.05 3.93 1.54
CA LEU A 94 18.96 4.57 2.29
C LEU A 94 18.02 3.53 2.91
N THR A 95 17.78 2.41 2.24
CA THR A 95 16.97 1.31 2.81
C THR A 95 17.59 0.79 4.10
N VAL A 96 18.91 0.57 4.14
CA VAL A 96 19.61 0.14 5.36
C VAL A 96 19.55 1.24 6.42
N VAL A 97 19.86 2.48 6.08
CA VAL A 97 19.86 3.60 7.02
C VAL A 97 18.47 3.80 7.64
N PHE A 98 17.41 3.86 6.82
CA PHE A 98 16.06 4.03 7.32
C PHE A 98 15.55 2.82 8.10
N SER A 99 15.95 1.59 7.72
CA SER A 99 15.60 0.41 8.50
C SER A 99 16.19 0.48 9.92
N VAL A 100 17.43 0.92 10.08
CA VAL A 100 18.06 1.10 11.40
C VAL A 100 17.35 2.22 12.19
N ILE A 101 17.10 3.37 11.55
CA ILE A 101 16.41 4.52 12.17
C ILE A 101 15.00 4.13 12.65
N LEU A 102 14.30 3.26 11.91
CA LEU A 102 12.97 2.80 12.31
C LEU A 102 13.02 1.68 13.35
N THR A 103 13.92 0.71 13.20
CA THR A 103 14.03 -0.44 14.09
C THR A 103 14.37 -0.04 15.51
N ILE A 104 15.39 0.82 15.72
CA ILE A 104 15.87 1.16 17.06
C ILE A 104 14.74 1.75 17.94
N PRO A 105 14.03 2.82 17.55
CA PRO A 105 12.99 3.37 18.40
C PRO A 105 11.76 2.45 18.50
N THR A 106 11.35 1.81 17.40
CA THR A 106 10.13 0.99 17.43
C THR A 106 10.30 -0.27 18.29
N VAL A 107 11.46 -0.91 18.28
CA VAL A 107 11.76 -2.03 19.18
C VAL A 107 11.90 -1.55 20.62
N SER A 108 12.65 -0.44 20.87
CA SER A 108 12.90 0.08 22.21
C SER A 108 11.61 0.56 22.91
N PHE A 109 10.70 1.18 22.16
CA PHE A 109 9.44 1.72 22.68
C PHE A 109 8.22 0.85 22.41
N SER A 110 8.38 -0.38 21.92
CA SER A 110 7.26 -1.27 21.58
C SER A 110 6.27 -1.51 22.72
N ARG A 111 6.78 -1.71 23.96
CA ARG A 111 5.94 -1.86 25.15
C ARG A 111 5.21 -0.57 25.51
N GLN A 112 5.88 0.58 25.48
CA GLN A 112 5.30 1.89 25.77
C GLN A 112 4.20 2.25 24.76
N ILE A 113 4.39 1.92 23.48
CA ILE A 113 3.38 2.11 22.44
C ILE A 113 2.12 1.30 22.78
N LEU A 114 2.26 0.03 23.15
CA LEU A 114 1.12 -0.83 23.53
C LEU A 114 0.40 -0.30 24.79
N LEU A 115 1.14 0.16 25.78
CA LEU A 115 0.56 0.77 26.99
C LEU A 115 -0.20 2.07 26.67
N ALA A 116 0.36 2.91 25.79
CA ALA A 116 -0.31 4.13 25.32
C ALA A 116 -1.59 3.85 24.51
N LEU A 117 -1.66 2.69 23.86
CA LEU A 117 -2.85 2.20 23.16
C LEU A 117 -3.86 1.49 24.07
N HIS A 118 -3.61 1.48 25.39
CA HIS A 118 -4.46 0.83 26.40
C HIS A 118 -4.69 -0.68 26.11
N THR A 119 -3.64 -1.38 25.64
CA THR A 119 -3.69 -2.81 25.39
C THR A 119 -3.95 -3.58 26.71
N PRO A 120 -4.97 -4.48 26.79
CA PRO A 120 -5.27 -5.22 27.98
C PRO A 120 -4.09 -6.05 28.50
N SER A 121 -3.96 -6.20 29.82
CA SER A 121 -2.82 -6.86 30.48
C SER A 121 -2.64 -8.33 30.09
N ASN A 122 -3.73 -9.07 29.84
CA ASN A 122 -3.71 -10.48 29.39
C ASN A 122 -3.13 -10.63 27.96
N VAL A 123 -3.23 -9.59 27.14
CA VAL A 123 -2.81 -9.59 25.72
C VAL A 123 -1.44 -8.92 25.53
N LEU A 124 -1.05 -8.06 26.49
CA LEU A 124 0.12 -7.18 26.40
C LEU A 124 1.43 -7.94 26.13
N LEU A 125 1.65 -9.09 26.78
CA LEU A 125 2.88 -9.86 26.61
C LEU A 125 2.98 -10.42 25.19
N TYR A 126 1.93 -11.08 24.72
CA TYR A 126 1.86 -11.64 23.36
C TYR A 126 2.02 -10.58 22.29
N ALA A 127 1.37 -9.42 22.46
CA ALA A 127 1.49 -8.27 21.56
C ALA A 127 2.90 -7.70 21.53
N HIS A 128 3.56 -7.60 22.69
CA HIS A 128 4.93 -7.09 22.79
C HIS A 128 5.94 -8.02 22.13
N GLU A 129 5.86 -9.33 22.36
CA GLU A 129 6.70 -10.33 21.72
C GLU A 129 6.56 -10.28 20.19
N TYR A 130 5.33 -10.23 19.69
CA TYR A 130 5.05 -10.11 18.27
C TYR A 130 5.65 -8.84 17.67
N LEU A 131 5.37 -7.66 18.25
CA LEU A 131 5.87 -6.37 17.74
C LEU A 131 7.40 -6.29 17.76
N ARG A 132 8.03 -6.79 18.81
CA ARG A 132 9.49 -6.77 18.94
C ARG A 132 10.17 -7.51 17.80
N VAL A 133 9.63 -8.66 17.40
CA VAL A 133 10.17 -9.45 16.29
C VAL A 133 9.88 -8.78 14.94
N ILE A 134 8.63 -8.34 14.70
CA ILE A 134 8.26 -7.64 13.45
C ILE A 134 9.09 -6.38 13.24
N PHE A 135 9.27 -5.56 14.29
CA PHE A 135 10.07 -4.34 14.19
C PHE A 135 11.56 -4.62 14.13
N GLY A 136 12.06 -5.69 14.78
CA GLY A 136 13.42 -6.17 14.59
C GLY A 136 13.70 -6.62 13.16
N GLY A 137 12.66 -7.10 12.45
CA GLY A 137 12.69 -7.55 11.07
C GLY A 137 12.42 -6.46 10.01
N ILE A 138 12.32 -5.18 10.37
CA ILE A 138 12.03 -4.10 9.40
C ILE A 138 13.02 -4.11 8.22
N LEU A 139 14.28 -4.44 8.45
CA LEU A 139 15.28 -4.54 7.38
C LEU A 139 14.86 -5.58 6.33
N CYS A 140 14.37 -6.76 6.72
CA CYS A 140 13.93 -7.80 5.79
C CYS A 140 12.73 -7.32 4.95
N THR A 141 11.76 -6.69 5.60
CA THR A 141 10.60 -6.11 4.94
C THR A 141 11.00 -5.00 3.96
N MET A 142 11.83 -4.06 4.38
CA MET A 142 12.31 -2.97 3.51
C MET A 142 13.19 -3.50 2.37
N ALA A 143 14.03 -4.50 2.62
CA ALA A 143 14.86 -5.15 1.61
C ALA A 143 14.00 -5.81 0.52
N TYR A 144 12.94 -6.54 0.90
CA TYR A 144 11.99 -7.07 -0.07
C TYR A 144 11.27 -5.96 -0.84
N ASN A 145 10.76 -4.94 -0.14
CA ASN A 145 10.03 -3.84 -0.75
C ASN A 145 10.88 -3.06 -1.75
N ILE A 146 12.15 -2.76 -1.43
CA ILE A 146 13.04 -2.05 -2.35
C ILE A 146 13.42 -2.91 -3.55
N ALA A 147 13.74 -4.20 -3.35
CA ALA A 147 14.04 -5.11 -4.45
C ALA A 147 12.85 -5.24 -5.42
N ALA A 148 11.64 -5.44 -4.89
CA ALA A 148 10.41 -5.48 -5.66
C ALA A 148 10.12 -4.14 -6.36
N SER A 149 10.40 -3.00 -5.69
CA SER A 149 10.24 -1.66 -6.26
C SER A 149 11.20 -1.42 -7.42
N ILE A 150 12.47 -1.83 -7.29
CA ILE A 150 13.48 -1.73 -8.36
C ILE A 150 13.06 -2.59 -9.55
N LEU A 151 12.69 -3.86 -9.37
CA LEU A 151 12.25 -4.73 -10.45
C LEU A 151 11.03 -4.16 -11.18
N ARG A 152 10.02 -3.69 -10.45
CA ARG A 152 8.87 -2.98 -11.03
C ARG A 152 9.30 -1.73 -11.79
N SER A 153 10.28 -0.99 -11.29
CA SER A 153 10.82 0.21 -11.95
C SER A 153 11.49 -0.08 -13.29
N LEU A 154 12.04 -1.28 -13.45
CA LEU A 154 12.57 -1.79 -14.73
C LEU A 154 11.48 -2.30 -15.68
N GLY A 155 10.23 -2.37 -15.22
CA GLY A 155 9.09 -2.89 -15.98
C GLY A 155 8.80 -4.38 -15.73
N ASP A 156 9.50 -5.02 -14.82
CA ASP A 156 9.27 -6.41 -14.42
C ASP A 156 8.35 -6.47 -13.18
N SER A 157 7.08 -6.72 -13.41
CA SER A 157 6.09 -6.94 -12.36
C SER A 157 5.87 -8.42 -12.02
N ARG A 158 6.40 -9.34 -12.85
CA ARG A 158 6.19 -10.78 -12.70
C ARG A 158 7.12 -11.39 -11.65
N THR A 159 8.39 -11.03 -11.71
CA THR A 159 9.40 -11.58 -10.80
C THR A 159 9.08 -11.29 -9.32
N PRO A 160 8.72 -10.06 -8.91
CA PRO A 160 8.25 -9.82 -7.54
C PRO A 160 7.03 -10.65 -7.14
N LEU A 161 6.10 -10.92 -8.07
CA LEU A 161 4.95 -11.78 -7.82
C LEU A 161 5.37 -13.21 -7.49
N TYR A 162 6.29 -13.80 -8.29
CA TYR A 162 6.75 -15.18 -8.05
C TYR A 162 7.40 -15.33 -6.68
N PHE A 163 8.25 -14.38 -6.29
CA PHE A 163 8.88 -14.42 -4.98
C PHE A 163 7.90 -14.10 -3.83
N LEU A 164 6.86 -13.31 -4.09
CA LEU A 164 5.80 -13.10 -3.12
C LEU A 164 4.97 -14.38 -2.88
N ILE A 165 4.63 -15.11 -3.94
CA ILE A 165 3.93 -16.40 -3.83
C ILE A 165 4.79 -17.40 -3.03
N LEU A 166 6.08 -17.48 -3.35
CA LEU A 166 7.03 -18.32 -2.62
C LEU A 166 7.13 -17.90 -1.14
N SER A 167 7.22 -16.59 -0.87
CA SER A 167 7.21 -16.04 0.49
C SER A 167 5.97 -16.43 1.26
N SER A 168 4.80 -16.31 0.63
CA SER A 168 3.51 -16.64 1.26
C SER A 168 3.41 -18.11 1.62
N PHE A 169 3.86 -18.99 0.72
CA PHE A 169 3.91 -20.42 0.99
C PHE A 169 4.90 -20.76 2.12
N LEU A 170 6.09 -20.16 2.05
CA LEU A 170 7.13 -20.37 3.07
C LEU A 170 6.68 -19.84 4.44
N ASN A 171 6.00 -18.69 4.47
CA ASN A 171 5.44 -18.13 5.70
C ASN A 171 4.45 -19.11 6.37
N ILE A 172 3.48 -19.64 5.62
CA ILE A 172 2.51 -20.63 6.16
C ILE A 172 3.22 -21.86 6.73
N VAL A 173 4.22 -22.40 6.03
CA VAL A 173 4.99 -23.56 6.50
C VAL A 173 5.78 -23.21 7.77
N LEU A 174 6.41 -22.05 7.81
CA LEU A 174 7.17 -21.60 8.97
C LEU A 174 6.25 -21.27 10.16
N ASP A 175 5.05 -20.71 9.94
CA ASP A 175 4.07 -20.46 10.98
C ASP A 175 3.70 -21.77 11.68
N ILE A 176 3.32 -22.81 10.92
CA ILE A 176 3.00 -24.11 11.48
C ILE A 176 4.22 -24.69 12.21
N PHE A 177 5.42 -24.59 11.65
CA PHE A 177 6.63 -25.12 12.27
C PHE A 177 6.98 -24.41 13.58
N PHE A 178 6.98 -23.07 13.60
CA PHE A 178 7.36 -22.29 14.79
C PHE A 178 6.27 -22.33 15.88
N ILE A 179 5.00 -22.31 15.47
CA ILE A 179 3.88 -22.29 16.43
C ILE A 179 3.56 -23.68 16.92
N ALA A 180 3.34 -24.66 16.02
CA ALA A 180 2.87 -26.00 16.39
C ALA A 180 4.00 -26.92 16.86
N THR A 181 5.22 -26.83 16.28
CA THR A 181 6.33 -27.73 16.60
C THR A 181 7.26 -27.15 17.66
N LEU A 182 7.65 -25.87 17.52
CA LEU A 182 8.60 -25.23 18.44
C LEU A 182 7.91 -24.47 19.58
N HIS A 183 6.59 -24.34 19.58
CA HIS A 183 5.78 -23.67 20.60
C HIS A 183 6.25 -22.23 20.92
N MET A 184 6.67 -21.48 19.90
CA MET A 184 7.23 -20.13 20.05
C MET A 184 6.16 -19.04 20.27
N GLY A 185 4.88 -19.40 20.38
CA GLY A 185 3.80 -18.43 20.60
C GLY A 185 3.65 -17.42 19.46
N THR A 186 3.23 -16.19 19.80
CA THR A 186 3.06 -15.10 18.83
C THR A 186 4.39 -14.64 18.20
N ALA A 187 5.51 -14.78 18.92
CA ALA A 187 6.84 -14.54 18.37
C ALA A 187 7.15 -15.47 17.19
N GLY A 188 6.63 -16.73 17.21
CA GLY A 188 6.78 -17.69 16.11
C GLY A 188 6.17 -17.18 14.80
N ALA A 189 4.94 -16.67 14.83
CA ALA A 189 4.28 -16.06 13.68
C ALA A 189 5.07 -14.85 13.16
N ALA A 190 5.56 -14.00 14.04
CA ALA A 190 6.38 -12.86 13.66
C ALA A 190 7.71 -13.30 12.99
N TRP A 191 8.39 -14.32 13.51
CA TRP A 191 9.60 -14.87 12.90
C TRP A 191 9.33 -15.50 11.54
N ALA A 192 8.23 -16.22 11.37
CA ALA A 192 7.84 -16.79 10.08
C ALA A 192 7.67 -15.68 9.02
N THR A 193 7.01 -14.59 9.39
CA THR A 193 6.85 -13.41 8.51
C THR A 193 8.19 -12.77 8.16
N VAL A 194 9.04 -12.50 9.14
CA VAL A 194 10.35 -11.85 8.92
C VAL A 194 11.28 -12.71 8.06
N LEU A 195 11.36 -14.02 8.34
CA LEU A 195 12.25 -14.93 7.61
C LEU A 195 11.76 -15.15 6.17
N SER A 196 10.47 -15.34 5.96
CA SER A 196 9.90 -15.52 4.62
C SER A 196 10.13 -14.29 3.74
N GLN A 197 9.98 -13.07 4.30
CA GLN A 197 10.30 -11.83 3.60
C GLN A 197 11.80 -11.67 3.36
N GLY A 198 12.65 -12.01 4.33
CA GLY A 198 14.11 -11.98 4.19
C GLY A 198 14.61 -12.90 3.07
N ILE A 199 14.11 -14.14 3.02
CA ILE A 199 14.44 -15.10 1.96
C ILE A 199 13.98 -14.55 0.60
N SER A 200 12.78 -14.02 0.52
CA SER A 200 12.26 -13.44 -0.72
C SER A 200 13.04 -12.21 -1.17
N ALA A 201 13.50 -11.38 -0.22
CA ALA A 201 14.40 -10.27 -0.53
C ALA A 201 15.71 -10.75 -1.14
N LEU A 202 16.34 -11.76 -0.53
CA LEU A 202 17.59 -12.34 -1.04
C LEU A 202 17.42 -12.93 -2.44
N LEU A 203 16.32 -13.64 -2.69
CA LEU A 203 16.00 -14.20 -4.01
C LEU A 203 15.72 -13.10 -5.05
N CYS A 204 15.01 -12.03 -4.67
CA CYS A 204 14.81 -10.86 -5.54
C CYS A 204 16.15 -10.20 -5.90
N PHE A 205 17.04 -9.99 -4.94
CA PHE A 205 18.38 -9.42 -5.21
C PHE A 205 19.23 -10.34 -6.06
N TRP A 206 19.25 -11.64 -5.74
CA TRP A 206 19.99 -12.62 -6.54
C TRP A 206 19.51 -12.60 -8.00
N TYR A 207 18.20 -12.66 -8.23
CA TYR A 207 17.60 -12.59 -9.57
C TYR A 207 17.96 -11.28 -10.27
N MET A 208 17.84 -10.16 -9.57
CA MET A 208 18.11 -8.83 -10.10
C MET A 208 19.56 -8.69 -10.57
N PHE A 209 20.52 -9.05 -9.74
CA PHE A 209 21.94 -8.93 -10.09
C PHE A 209 22.42 -9.98 -11.10
N HIS A 210 21.75 -11.15 -11.17
CA HIS A 210 22.07 -12.19 -12.14
C HIS A 210 21.53 -11.88 -13.54
N ASN A 211 20.28 -11.46 -13.64
CA ASN A 211 19.60 -11.29 -14.93
C ASN A 211 19.75 -9.89 -15.54
N TYR A 212 20.01 -8.88 -14.72
CA TYR A 212 20.18 -7.50 -15.18
C TYR A 212 21.63 -7.06 -15.09
N ASN A 213 22.44 -7.36 -16.12
CA ASN A 213 23.86 -6.96 -16.19
C ASN A 213 24.07 -5.45 -15.95
N ASN A 214 23.08 -4.63 -16.33
CA ASN A 214 23.08 -3.19 -16.14
C ASN A 214 22.96 -2.76 -14.68
N LEU A 215 22.64 -3.68 -13.76
CA LEU A 215 22.53 -3.44 -12.32
C LEU A 215 23.67 -4.05 -11.51
N ARG A 216 24.71 -4.59 -12.15
CA ARG A 216 25.92 -5.00 -11.43
C ARG A 216 26.57 -3.77 -10.84
N LEU A 217 26.37 -3.61 -9.52
CA LEU A 217 26.91 -2.49 -8.76
C LEU A 217 28.39 -2.68 -8.47
N SER A 218 29.15 -1.61 -8.59
CA SER A 218 30.50 -1.50 -8.04
C SER A 218 30.45 -0.79 -6.68
N ILE A 219 31.53 -0.88 -5.92
CA ILE A 219 31.64 -0.16 -4.63
C ILE A 219 31.47 1.35 -4.85
N HIS A 220 31.91 1.88 -5.98
CA HIS A 220 31.71 3.30 -6.34
C HIS A 220 30.25 3.70 -6.52
N ASP A 221 29.36 2.77 -6.89
CA ASP A 221 27.95 3.04 -7.06
C ASP A 221 27.20 3.18 -5.71
N LEU A 222 27.82 2.70 -4.63
CA LEU A 222 27.31 2.81 -3.25
C LEU A 222 27.77 4.09 -2.54
N TYR A 223 28.68 4.88 -3.11
CA TYR A 223 29.10 6.13 -2.47
C TYR A 223 27.91 7.10 -2.36
N PRO A 224 27.68 7.65 -1.15
CA PRO A 224 26.59 8.57 -0.89
C PRO A 224 26.81 9.86 -1.68
N ASP A 225 25.84 10.18 -2.55
CA ASP A 225 25.78 11.47 -3.24
C ASP A 225 24.67 12.31 -2.59
N PRO A 226 25.01 13.44 -1.95
CA PRO A 226 24.05 14.27 -1.24
C PRO A 226 22.86 14.73 -2.11
N TYR A 227 23.09 15.01 -3.38
CA TYR A 227 22.04 15.42 -4.30
C TYR A 227 21.05 14.28 -4.56
N ARG A 228 21.51 13.05 -4.82
CA ARG A 228 20.65 11.88 -5.03
C ARG A 228 19.90 11.49 -3.75
N ILE A 229 20.58 11.54 -2.62
CA ILE A 229 19.96 11.33 -1.31
C ILE A 229 18.80 12.31 -1.11
N LEU A 230 19.03 13.60 -1.38
CA LEU A 230 18.00 14.63 -1.26
C LEU A 230 16.82 14.35 -2.20
N CYS A 231 17.07 14.02 -3.47
CA CYS A 231 16.02 13.66 -4.43
C CYS A 231 15.20 12.46 -3.98
N MET A 232 15.84 11.43 -3.41
CA MET A 232 15.15 10.25 -2.89
C MET A 232 14.32 10.55 -1.64
N ILE A 233 14.85 11.37 -0.74
CA ILE A 233 14.12 11.82 0.44
C ILE A 233 12.90 12.66 0.02
N GLN A 234 13.07 13.58 -0.93
CA GLN A 234 11.98 14.40 -1.47
C GLN A 234 10.89 13.58 -2.19
N SER A 235 11.22 12.40 -2.70
CA SER A 235 10.24 11.49 -3.30
C SER A 235 9.66 10.50 -2.27
N GLY A 236 10.49 9.97 -1.38
CA GLY A 236 10.13 8.91 -0.43
C GLY A 236 9.36 9.41 0.79
N ILE A 237 9.82 10.51 1.41
CA ILE A 237 9.16 11.05 2.61
C ILE A 237 7.69 11.44 2.34
N PRO A 238 7.34 12.13 1.24
CA PRO A 238 5.94 12.41 0.95
C PRO A 238 5.07 11.16 0.83
N MET A 239 5.59 10.09 0.23
CA MET A 239 4.85 8.83 0.11
C MET A 239 4.71 8.14 1.46
N ALA A 240 5.74 8.15 2.28
CA ALA A 240 5.71 7.60 3.63
C ALA A 240 4.70 8.37 4.52
N LEU A 241 4.74 9.69 4.48
CA LEU A 241 3.79 10.55 5.21
C LEU A 241 2.35 10.35 4.72
N ASN A 242 2.14 10.16 3.41
CA ASN A 242 0.81 9.87 2.88
C ASN A 242 0.23 8.58 3.49
N GLN A 243 1.03 7.52 3.65
CA GLN A 243 0.61 6.28 4.32
C GLN A 243 0.24 6.52 5.79
N THR A 244 1.03 7.33 6.48
CA THR A 244 0.77 7.72 7.87
C THR A 244 -0.54 8.52 8.00
N VAL A 245 -0.74 9.52 7.15
CA VAL A 245 -1.96 10.33 7.12
C VAL A 245 -3.19 9.47 6.82
N THR A 246 -3.06 8.51 5.91
CA THR A 246 -4.13 7.55 5.61
C THR A 246 -4.48 6.71 6.84
N ALA A 247 -3.47 6.24 7.59
CA ALA A 247 -3.69 5.49 8.83
C ALA A 247 -4.47 6.30 9.87
N PHE A 248 -4.09 7.56 10.09
CA PHE A 248 -4.84 8.46 10.98
C PHE A 248 -6.28 8.70 10.50
N GLY A 249 -6.49 8.83 9.18
CA GLY A 249 -7.82 8.97 8.62
C GLY A 249 -8.73 7.76 8.89
N ILE A 250 -8.16 6.54 8.83
CA ILE A 250 -8.88 5.31 9.19
C ILE A 250 -9.21 5.30 10.69
N MET A 251 -8.28 5.73 11.55
CA MET A 251 -8.52 5.81 13.00
C MET A 251 -9.63 6.80 13.37
N ILE A 252 -9.70 7.95 12.71
CA ILE A 252 -10.78 8.93 12.91
C ILE A 252 -12.14 8.33 12.54
N LEU A 253 -12.23 7.68 11.39
CA LEU A 253 -13.47 7.02 10.95
C LEU A 253 -13.87 5.92 11.93
N GLN A 254 -12.91 5.11 12.38
CA GLN A 254 -13.14 4.03 13.36
C GLN A 254 -13.65 4.60 14.70
N SER A 255 -13.14 5.74 15.16
CA SER A 255 -13.61 6.37 16.38
C SER A 255 -15.09 6.81 16.30
N GLY A 256 -15.53 7.24 15.11
CA GLY A 256 -16.93 7.53 14.83
C GLY A 256 -17.81 6.28 14.86
N ILE A 257 -17.34 5.19 14.25
CA ILE A 257 -18.06 3.92 14.19
C ILE A 257 -18.24 3.30 15.58
N ASN A 258 -17.23 3.42 16.44
CA ASN A 258 -17.26 2.88 17.79
C ASN A 258 -18.40 3.44 18.66
N GLN A 259 -18.95 4.59 18.31
CA GLN A 259 -20.09 5.18 19.03
C GLN A 259 -21.43 4.46 18.77
N PHE A 260 -21.51 3.61 17.72
CA PHE A 260 -22.74 2.89 17.37
C PHE A 260 -22.83 1.47 17.95
N GLY A 261 -21.84 1.05 18.74
CA GLY A 261 -21.85 -0.27 19.40
C GLY A 261 -21.28 -1.39 18.54
N SER A 262 -21.18 -2.57 19.15
CA SER A 262 -20.47 -3.74 18.60
C SER A 262 -21.07 -4.30 17.32
N SER A 263 -22.40 -4.33 17.21
CA SER A 263 -23.10 -4.83 16.02
C SER A 263 -22.81 -4.02 14.77
N VAL A 264 -22.81 -2.68 14.87
CA VAL A 264 -22.49 -1.77 13.76
C VAL A 264 -20.99 -1.85 13.42
N MET A 265 -20.13 -1.95 14.43
CA MET A 265 -18.68 -2.16 14.23
C MET A 265 -18.40 -3.44 13.44
N ALA A 266 -19.03 -4.55 13.80
CA ALA A 266 -18.87 -5.84 13.10
C ALA A 266 -19.40 -5.75 11.65
N ALA A 267 -20.55 -5.12 11.44
CA ALA A 267 -21.13 -4.89 10.13
C ALA A 267 -20.22 -4.06 9.22
N TYR A 268 -19.70 -2.92 9.74
CA TYR A 268 -18.76 -2.08 9.03
C TYR A 268 -17.44 -2.83 8.71
N THR A 269 -16.90 -3.59 9.67
CA THR A 269 -15.66 -4.35 9.49
C THR A 269 -15.81 -5.36 8.35
N ALA A 270 -16.93 -6.10 8.29
CA ALA A 270 -17.21 -7.03 7.20
C ALA A 270 -17.34 -6.30 5.85
N ALA A 271 -18.05 -5.18 5.82
CA ALA A 271 -18.21 -4.35 4.62
C ALA A 271 -16.86 -3.77 4.13
N SER A 272 -16.01 -3.29 5.04
CA SER A 272 -14.68 -2.74 4.71
C SER A 272 -13.72 -3.80 4.17
N LYS A 273 -13.85 -5.08 4.56
CA LYS A 273 -13.08 -6.18 3.95
C LYS A 273 -13.45 -6.37 2.49
N LEU A 274 -14.74 -6.34 2.15
CA LEU A 274 -15.17 -6.38 0.74
C LEU A 274 -14.68 -5.16 -0.03
N GLU A 275 -14.79 -3.96 0.55
CA GLU A 275 -14.27 -2.73 -0.05
C GLU A 275 -12.76 -2.85 -0.35
N SER A 276 -11.97 -3.37 0.59
CA SER A 276 -10.53 -3.56 0.40
C SER A 276 -10.20 -4.50 -0.77
N LEU A 277 -11.00 -5.54 -1.02
CA LEU A 277 -10.84 -6.43 -2.17
C LEU A 277 -11.14 -5.71 -3.49
N VAL A 278 -12.22 -4.91 -3.54
CA VAL A 278 -12.60 -4.12 -4.72
C VAL A 278 -11.58 -3.04 -5.04
N MET A 279 -10.84 -2.55 -4.06
CA MET A 279 -9.77 -1.57 -4.26
C MET A 279 -8.51 -2.16 -4.93
N GLN A 280 -8.24 -3.47 -4.84
CA GLN A 280 -6.97 -4.07 -5.32
C GLN A 280 -6.69 -3.81 -6.81
N PRO A 281 -7.65 -3.95 -7.74
CA PRO A 281 -7.43 -3.61 -9.15
C PRO A 281 -7.05 -2.13 -9.35
N MET A 282 -7.64 -1.22 -8.57
CA MET A 282 -7.36 0.22 -8.65
C MET A 282 -5.94 0.54 -8.16
N ILE A 283 -5.50 -0.09 -7.07
CA ILE A 283 -4.14 0.00 -6.54
C ILE A 283 -3.12 -0.52 -7.56
N ALA A 284 -3.41 -1.65 -8.19
CA ALA A 284 -2.54 -2.25 -9.20
C ALA A 284 -2.39 -1.36 -10.44
N LEU A 285 -3.50 -0.79 -10.95
CA LEU A 285 -3.47 0.18 -12.04
C LEU A 285 -2.71 1.45 -11.65
N GLY A 286 -2.85 1.91 -10.40
CA GLY A 286 -2.08 3.02 -9.83
C GLY A 286 -0.57 2.75 -9.86
N SER A 287 -0.13 1.56 -9.45
CA SER A 287 1.28 1.16 -9.54
C SER A 287 1.78 1.14 -10.99
N GLY A 288 0.96 0.60 -11.91
CA GLY A 288 1.26 0.54 -13.34
C GLY A 288 1.44 1.92 -13.96
N ILE A 289 0.51 2.85 -13.70
CA ILE A 289 0.60 4.21 -14.25
C ILE A 289 1.75 5.01 -13.64
N SER A 290 2.08 4.82 -12.37
CA SER A 290 3.23 5.47 -11.73
C SER A 290 4.52 5.10 -12.42
N THR A 291 4.80 3.80 -12.60
CA THR A 291 5.98 3.30 -13.30
C THR A 291 6.00 3.77 -14.77
N TYR A 292 4.84 3.72 -15.44
CA TYR A 292 4.71 4.18 -16.81
C TYR A 292 5.03 5.67 -16.97
N CYS A 293 4.47 6.54 -16.12
CA CYS A 293 4.74 7.97 -16.13
C CYS A 293 6.21 8.25 -15.82
N ALA A 294 6.80 7.60 -14.80
CA ALA A 294 8.18 7.78 -14.40
C ALA A 294 9.16 7.40 -15.53
N GLN A 295 8.95 6.26 -16.20
CA GLN A 295 9.80 5.87 -17.32
C GLN A 295 9.65 6.79 -18.53
N ASN A 296 8.42 7.25 -18.85
CA ASN A 296 8.19 8.11 -20.01
C ASN A 296 8.66 9.56 -19.76
N ILE A 297 8.61 10.09 -18.52
CA ILE A 297 9.20 11.38 -18.20
C ILE A 297 10.73 11.32 -18.30
N GLY A 298 11.36 10.23 -17.80
CA GLY A 298 12.79 9.98 -17.97
C GLY A 298 13.22 9.90 -19.42
N ALA A 299 12.40 9.28 -20.28
CA ALA A 299 12.60 9.18 -21.73
C ALA A 299 12.23 10.47 -22.50
N ARG A 300 11.77 11.53 -21.83
CA ARG A 300 11.24 12.77 -22.45
C ARG A 300 10.08 12.55 -23.43
N LYS A 301 9.27 11.48 -23.21
CA LYS A 301 8.12 11.10 -24.07
C LYS A 301 6.80 11.62 -23.49
N THR A 302 6.70 12.92 -23.24
CA THR A 302 5.57 13.57 -22.58
C THR A 302 4.21 13.27 -23.25
N LYS A 303 4.16 13.25 -24.59
CA LYS A 303 2.92 12.91 -25.31
C LYS A 303 2.41 11.51 -25.00
N ARG A 304 3.31 10.55 -24.75
CA ARG A 304 2.91 9.19 -24.35
C ARG A 304 2.27 9.17 -22.96
N ILE A 305 2.72 10.05 -22.05
CA ILE A 305 2.13 10.16 -20.70
C ILE A 305 0.65 10.54 -20.82
N PHE A 306 0.30 11.52 -21.65
CA PHE A 306 -1.10 11.91 -21.86
C PHE A 306 -1.96 10.77 -22.36
N VAL A 307 -1.46 10.00 -23.34
CA VAL A 307 -2.19 8.82 -23.85
C VAL A 307 -2.30 7.74 -22.79
N GLY A 308 -1.22 7.47 -22.03
CA GLY A 308 -1.22 6.47 -20.96
C GLY A 308 -2.21 6.78 -19.84
N VAL A 309 -2.27 8.03 -19.39
CA VAL A 309 -3.23 8.46 -18.36
C VAL A 309 -4.67 8.30 -18.86
N ARG A 310 -4.97 8.75 -20.10
CA ARG A 310 -6.32 8.54 -20.67
C ARG A 310 -6.68 7.07 -20.82
N SER A 311 -5.74 6.23 -21.26
CA SER A 311 -5.93 4.79 -21.32
C SER A 311 -6.22 4.19 -19.93
N THR A 312 -5.50 4.66 -18.91
CA THR A 312 -5.71 4.17 -17.54
C THR A 312 -7.03 4.68 -16.95
N MET A 313 -7.53 5.86 -17.36
CA MET A 313 -8.89 6.31 -16.98
C MET A 313 -9.96 5.31 -17.45
N LEU A 314 -9.84 4.79 -18.68
CA LEU A 314 -10.76 3.78 -19.20
C LEU A 314 -10.61 2.44 -18.48
N LEU A 315 -9.39 2.00 -18.19
CA LEU A 315 -9.15 0.79 -17.40
C LEU A 315 -9.69 0.92 -15.98
N SER A 316 -9.54 2.09 -15.37
CA SER A 316 -10.05 2.39 -14.02
C SER A 316 -11.58 2.43 -14.00
N LEU A 317 -12.21 2.94 -15.07
CA LEU A 317 -13.67 2.84 -15.24
C LEU A 317 -14.12 1.39 -15.28
N GLY A 318 -13.44 0.54 -16.04
CA GLY A 318 -13.70 -0.90 -16.07
C GLY A 318 -13.56 -1.56 -14.70
N ALA A 319 -12.50 -1.21 -13.94
CA ALA A 319 -12.31 -1.69 -12.58
C ALA A 319 -13.41 -1.22 -11.61
N ALA A 320 -13.87 0.03 -11.73
CA ALA A 320 -14.98 0.56 -10.95
C ALA A 320 -16.30 -0.17 -11.26
N ILE A 321 -16.62 -0.39 -12.54
CA ILE A 321 -17.81 -1.15 -12.97
C ILE A 321 -17.76 -2.58 -12.44
N LEU A 322 -16.59 -3.25 -12.51
CA LEU A 322 -16.41 -4.58 -11.93
C LEU A 322 -16.65 -4.56 -10.41
N GLY A 323 -16.14 -3.57 -9.71
CA GLY A 323 -16.38 -3.36 -8.28
C GLY A 323 -17.87 -3.16 -7.96
N MET A 324 -18.57 -2.34 -8.77
CA MET A 324 -20.03 -2.14 -8.64
C MET A 324 -20.78 -3.47 -8.81
N ALA A 325 -20.43 -4.26 -9.82
CA ALA A 325 -21.03 -5.56 -10.05
C ALA A 325 -20.76 -6.54 -8.89
N LEU A 326 -19.55 -6.54 -8.35
CA LEU A 326 -19.21 -7.36 -7.17
C LEU A 326 -20.02 -6.94 -5.94
N TYR A 327 -20.23 -5.65 -5.69
CA TYR A 327 -21.08 -5.20 -4.60
C TYR A 327 -22.55 -5.64 -4.81
N GLY A 328 -23.06 -5.54 -6.02
CA GLY A 328 -24.43 -5.94 -6.33
C GLY A 328 -24.67 -7.46 -6.17
N ILE A 329 -23.74 -8.28 -6.66
CA ILE A 329 -23.93 -9.73 -6.74
C ILE A 329 -23.44 -10.43 -5.48
N ALA A 330 -22.26 -10.04 -4.97
CA ALA A 330 -21.53 -10.81 -3.95
C ALA A 330 -21.67 -10.27 -2.53
N SER A 331 -22.20 -9.05 -2.32
CA SER A 331 -22.22 -8.43 -0.98
C SER A 331 -22.90 -9.32 0.07
N LYS A 332 -24.09 -9.84 -0.21
CA LYS A 332 -24.82 -10.70 0.75
C LYS A 332 -24.11 -12.02 1.02
N ALA A 333 -23.50 -12.63 0.00
CA ALA A 333 -22.77 -13.88 0.14
C ALA A 333 -21.47 -13.69 0.95
N ILE A 334 -20.74 -12.61 0.66
CA ILE A 334 -19.48 -12.30 1.33
C ILE A 334 -19.73 -11.88 2.78
N LEU A 335 -20.78 -11.10 3.07
CA LEU A 335 -21.15 -10.74 4.44
C LEU A 335 -21.44 -11.98 5.29
N ARG A 336 -22.08 -13.03 4.74
CA ARG A 336 -22.31 -14.30 5.42
C ARG A 336 -21.05 -15.10 5.73
N ILE A 337 -19.97 -14.89 4.95
CA ILE A 337 -18.67 -15.52 5.20
C ILE A 337 -17.97 -14.85 6.40
N PHE A 338 -18.08 -13.53 6.51
CA PHE A 338 -17.41 -12.75 7.57
C PHE A 338 -18.22 -12.61 8.86
N LEU A 339 -19.52 -12.76 8.79
CA LEU A 339 -20.44 -12.64 9.93
C LEU A 339 -21.08 -13.99 10.19
N SER A 340 -20.68 -14.66 11.28
CA SER A 340 -21.33 -15.87 11.76
C SER A 340 -22.69 -15.50 12.32
N ASP A 341 -23.78 -15.96 11.68
CA ASP A 341 -25.15 -15.72 12.11
C ASP A 341 -25.49 -14.20 12.22
N PRO A 342 -25.40 -13.39 11.14
CA PRO A 342 -25.62 -11.97 11.23
C PRO A 342 -27.08 -11.64 11.52
N SER A 343 -27.29 -10.78 12.51
CA SER A 343 -28.64 -10.24 12.73
C SER A 343 -29.11 -9.43 11.49
N PRO A 344 -30.43 -9.34 11.25
CA PRO A 344 -30.94 -8.53 10.14
C PRO A 344 -30.46 -7.08 10.18
N GLU A 345 -30.26 -6.55 11.38
CA GLU A 345 -29.75 -5.20 11.62
C GLU A 345 -28.29 -5.04 11.14
N MET A 346 -27.42 -6.01 11.47
CA MET A 346 -26.02 -6.01 11.00
C MET A 346 -25.92 -6.05 9.48
N VAL A 347 -26.75 -6.90 8.85
CA VAL A 347 -26.82 -6.97 7.38
C VAL A 347 -27.30 -5.65 6.79
N HIS A 348 -28.28 -5.01 7.43
CA HIS A 348 -28.81 -3.70 6.99
C HIS A 348 -27.70 -2.64 7.00
N TYR A 349 -26.96 -2.45 8.10
CA TYR A 349 -25.89 -1.47 8.19
C TYR A 349 -24.75 -1.76 7.21
N ALA A 350 -24.34 -3.00 7.04
CA ALA A 350 -23.31 -3.40 6.10
C ALA A 350 -23.71 -3.08 4.64
N LEU A 351 -24.94 -3.43 4.25
CA LEU A 351 -25.46 -3.13 2.91
C LEU A 351 -25.68 -1.64 2.70
N GLN A 352 -26.15 -0.90 3.71
CA GLN A 352 -26.29 0.55 3.65
C GLN A 352 -24.95 1.21 3.34
N TYR A 353 -23.88 0.82 4.02
CA TYR A 353 -22.54 1.32 3.75
C TYR A 353 -22.08 0.99 2.31
N LEU A 354 -22.17 -0.28 1.91
CA LEU A 354 -21.70 -0.72 0.59
C LEU A 354 -22.49 -0.07 -0.56
N TYR A 355 -23.80 -0.02 -0.46
CA TYR A 355 -24.64 0.55 -1.52
C TYR A 355 -24.58 2.08 -1.58
N THR A 356 -24.15 2.75 -0.49
CA THR A 356 -23.85 4.18 -0.53
C THR A 356 -22.50 4.41 -1.22
N SER A 357 -21.49 3.65 -0.87
CA SER A 357 -20.13 3.83 -1.41
C SER A 357 -19.97 3.39 -2.87
N VAL A 358 -20.81 2.45 -3.34
CA VAL A 358 -20.72 1.87 -4.70
C VAL A 358 -20.73 2.93 -5.82
N TRP A 359 -21.54 3.94 -5.70
CA TRP A 359 -21.69 5.01 -6.71
C TRP A 359 -20.45 5.89 -6.84
N PHE A 360 -19.60 5.88 -5.82
CA PHE A 360 -18.41 6.72 -5.75
C PHE A 360 -17.10 5.95 -6.05
N LEU A 361 -17.17 4.66 -6.39
CA LEU A 361 -16.01 3.85 -6.72
C LEU A 361 -15.19 4.40 -7.89
N LEU A 362 -15.83 5.12 -8.82
CA LEU A 362 -15.12 5.78 -9.91
C LEU A 362 -14.19 6.88 -9.41
N PHE A 363 -14.63 7.70 -8.45
CA PHE A 363 -13.80 8.73 -7.85
C PHE A 363 -12.60 8.11 -7.14
N LEU A 364 -12.83 7.02 -6.40
CA LEU A 364 -11.77 6.25 -5.75
C LEU A 364 -10.75 5.71 -6.77
N ALA A 365 -11.21 5.12 -7.86
CA ALA A 365 -10.34 4.61 -8.93
C ALA A 365 -9.50 5.74 -9.56
N TRP A 366 -10.08 6.92 -9.76
CA TRP A 366 -9.36 8.08 -10.28
C TRP A 366 -8.42 8.72 -9.27
N ILE A 367 -8.67 8.63 -7.95
CA ILE A 367 -7.68 8.99 -6.93
C ILE A 367 -6.41 8.16 -7.12
N PHE A 368 -6.55 6.82 -7.19
CA PHE A 368 -5.38 5.95 -7.40
C PHE A 368 -4.66 6.26 -8.70
N LEU A 369 -5.39 6.54 -9.77
CA LEU A 369 -4.82 6.92 -11.05
C LEU A 369 -4.04 8.24 -10.97
N PHE A 370 -4.69 9.34 -10.63
CA PHE A 370 -4.09 10.67 -10.73
C PHE A 370 -3.00 10.90 -9.67
N ARG A 371 -3.22 10.42 -8.43
CA ARG A 371 -2.21 10.45 -7.38
C ARG A 371 -0.93 9.74 -7.84
N ASN A 372 -1.06 8.50 -8.32
CA ASN A 372 0.10 7.71 -8.74
C ASN A 372 0.73 8.22 -10.04
N ALA A 373 -0.04 8.81 -10.96
CA ALA A 373 0.51 9.50 -12.12
C ALA A 373 1.38 10.69 -11.69
N LEU A 374 0.90 11.55 -10.80
CA LEU A 374 1.64 12.69 -10.26
C LEU A 374 2.92 12.26 -9.52
N VAL A 375 2.84 11.18 -8.75
CA VAL A 375 3.99 10.55 -8.11
C VAL A 375 5.03 10.12 -9.15
N GLY A 376 4.62 9.42 -10.21
CA GLY A 376 5.51 9.00 -11.30
C GLY A 376 6.16 10.17 -12.04
N LEU A 377 5.49 11.32 -12.07
CA LEU A 377 6.04 12.57 -12.62
C LEU A 377 7.06 13.27 -11.71
N GLY A 378 7.27 12.75 -10.48
CA GLY A 378 8.18 13.35 -9.50
C GLY A 378 7.54 14.38 -8.56
N ASN A 379 6.21 14.56 -8.63
CA ASN A 379 5.48 15.52 -7.80
C ASN A 379 4.95 14.88 -6.51
N GLY A 380 5.82 14.26 -5.72
CA GLY A 380 5.46 13.56 -4.48
C GLY A 380 4.78 14.45 -3.43
N LEU A 381 5.13 15.74 -3.33
CA LEU A 381 4.54 16.68 -2.37
C LEU A 381 3.01 16.82 -2.52
N ILE A 382 2.50 16.68 -3.74
CA ILE A 382 1.04 16.77 -4.00
C ILE A 382 0.30 15.64 -3.28
N THR A 383 0.94 14.49 -3.05
CA THR A 383 0.31 13.38 -2.33
C THR A 383 0.06 13.70 -0.86
N ILE A 384 0.93 14.49 -0.23
CA ILE A 384 0.73 14.97 1.14
C ILE A 384 -0.47 15.93 1.18
N ILE A 385 -0.53 16.87 0.24
CA ILE A 385 -1.65 17.83 0.16
C ILE A 385 -2.98 17.09 0.05
N GLY A 386 -3.06 16.11 -0.86
CA GLY A 386 -4.24 15.27 -1.00
C GLY A 386 -4.55 14.46 0.26
N GLY A 387 -3.54 13.83 0.86
CA GLY A 387 -3.70 13.07 2.10
C GLY A 387 -4.19 13.93 3.28
N VAL A 388 -3.63 15.11 3.46
CA VAL A 388 -4.07 16.07 4.49
C VAL A 388 -5.51 16.51 4.22
N ALA A 389 -5.88 16.78 2.96
CA ALA A 389 -7.25 17.11 2.60
C ALA A 389 -8.22 15.96 2.92
N GLU A 390 -7.81 14.70 2.63
CA GLU A 390 -8.59 13.51 3.02
C GLU A 390 -8.77 13.41 4.54
N LEU A 391 -7.69 13.62 5.31
CA LEU A 391 -7.72 13.58 6.77
C LEU A 391 -8.65 14.64 7.35
N LEU A 392 -8.50 15.89 6.90
CA LEU A 392 -9.32 17.01 7.33
C LEU A 392 -10.80 16.77 6.98
N CYS A 393 -11.07 16.28 5.78
CA CYS A 393 -12.44 15.97 5.36
C CYS A 393 -13.08 14.91 6.27
N ARG A 394 -12.36 13.81 6.58
CA ARG A 394 -12.86 12.79 7.53
C ARG A 394 -13.08 13.35 8.91
N PHE A 395 -12.14 14.16 9.41
CA PHE A 395 -12.27 14.80 10.70
C PHE A 395 -13.51 15.71 10.77
N LEU A 396 -13.69 16.57 9.77
CA LEU A 396 -14.86 17.47 9.70
C LEU A 396 -16.18 16.68 9.60
N CYS A 397 -16.24 15.64 8.76
CA CYS A 397 -17.43 14.79 8.67
C CYS A 397 -17.77 14.17 10.03
N ILE A 398 -16.80 13.49 10.66
CA ILE A 398 -17.06 12.79 11.94
C ILE A 398 -17.38 13.80 13.05
N HIS A 399 -16.70 14.94 13.12
CA HIS A 399 -16.90 15.90 14.19
C HIS A 399 -18.23 16.67 14.07
N PHE A 400 -18.61 17.09 12.87
CA PHE A 400 -19.76 17.96 12.67
C PHE A 400 -21.02 17.25 12.14
N LEU A 401 -20.87 16.17 11.37
CA LEU A 401 -22.00 15.52 10.70
C LEU A 401 -22.44 14.22 11.39
N LEU A 402 -21.64 13.67 12.31
CA LEU A 402 -21.98 12.40 12.96
C LEU A 402 -23.25 12.52 13.83
N GLN A 403 -23.37 13.59 14.62
CA GLN A 403 -24.52 13.77 15.49
C GLN A 403 -25.85 14.00 14.71
N PRO A 404 -25.91 14.91 13.71
CA PRO A 404 -27.16 15.15 13.00
C PRO A 404 -27.56 14.04 12.02
N PHE A 405 -26.59 13.30 11.44
CA PHE A 405 -26.87 12.32 10.39
C PHE A 405 -26.69 10.86 10.83
N GLY A 406 -26.18 10.60 12.04
CA GLY A 406 -25.98 9.25 12.56
C GLY A 406 -25.12 8.38 11.64
N PHE A 407 -25.54 7.13 11.43
CA PHE A 407 -24.79 6.18 10.61
C PHE A 407 -24.67 6.58 9.12
N TRP A 408 -25.57 7.40 8.61
CA TRP A 408 -25.44 7.98 7.26
C TRP A 408 -24.16 8.81 7.10
N CYS A 409 -23.74 9.50 8.17
CA CYS A 409 -22.44 10.19 8.16
C CYS A 409 -21.30 9.23 7.90
N ILE A 410 -21.26 8.07 8.57
CA ILE A 410 -20.25 7.03 8.33
C ILE A 410 -20.27 6.57 6.87
N CYS A 411 -21.44 6.30 6.32
CA CYS A 411 -21.61 5.89 4.92
C CYS A 411 -21.10 6.93 3.92
N LEU A 412 -21.30 8.22 4.20
CA LEU A 412 -20.95 9.32 3.28
C LEU A 412 -19.54 9.86 3.48
N THR A 413 -18.87 9.59 4.60
CA THR A 413 -17.54 10.12 4.90
C THR A 413 -16.50 9.72 3.84
N ASN A 414 -16.42 8.44 3.46
CA ASN A 414 -15.51 8.00 2.39
C ASN A 414 -15.90 8.58 1.02
N PRO A 415 -17.16 8.52 0.53
CA PRO A 415 -17.59 9.19 -0.69
C PRO A 415 -17.22 10.67 -0.79
N ILE A 416 -17.50 11.47 0.23
CA ILE A 416 -17.17 12.90 0.25
C ILE A 416 -15.67 13.09 0.17
N THR A 417 -14.90 12.34 0.95
CA THR A 417 -13.44 12.35 0.94
C THR A 417 -12.89 12.00 -0.43
N TRP A 418 -13.46 11.01 -1.11
CA TRP A 418 -13.04 10.62 -2.46
C TRP A 418 -13.31 11.70 -3.50
N ILE A 419 -14.45 12.38 -3.44
CA ILE A 419 -14.74 13.50 -4.35
C ILE A 419 -13.73 14.62 -4.16
N VAL A 420 -13.46 15.02 -2.92
CA VAL A 420 -12.50 16.09 -2.59
C VAL A 420 -11.10 15.74 -3.08
N ALA A 421 -10.60 14.55 -2.72
CA ALA A 421 -9.26 14.11 -3.11
C ALA A 421 -9.12 13.93 -4.64
N CYS A 422 -10.13 13.33 -5.29
CA CYS A 422 -10.15 13.18 -6.73
C CYS A 422 -10.09 14.53 -7.44
N SER A 423 -10.90 15.50 -7.02
CA SER A 423 -10.92 16.85 -7.59
C SER A 423 -9.56 17.54 -7.48
N LEU A 424 -8.90 17.42 -6.33
CA LEU A 424 -7.55 17.97 -6.12
C LEU A 424 -6.52 17.31 -7.05
N PHE A 425 -6.43 15.97 -7.07
CA PHE A 425 -5.44 15.27 -7.89
C PHE A 425 -5.69 15.48 -9.39
N CYS A 426 -6.95 15.47 -9.83
CA CYS A 426 -7.32 15.81 -11.21
C CYS A 426 -6.88 17.24 -11.56
N GLY A 427 -7.18 18.22 -10.70
CA GLY A 427 -6.80 19.63 -10.91
C GLY A 427 -5.29 19.80 -11.07
N PHE A 428 -4.49 19.19 -10.20
CA PHE A 428 -3.03 19.23 -10.29
C PHE A 428 -2.51 18.55 -11.56
N TYR A 429 -3.06 17.40 -11.93
CA TYR A 429 -2.64 16.70 -13.14
C TYR A 429 -2.98 17.48 -14.41
N PHE A 430 -4.19 18.00 -14.55
CA PHE A 430 -4.59 18.75 -15.74
C PHE A 430 -3.88 20.09 -15.84
N ARG A 431 -3.54 20.74 -14.72
CA ARG A 431 -2.66 21.93 -14.71
C ARG A 431 -1.28 21.58 -15.23
N TRP A 432 -0.68 20.47 -14.77
CA TRP A 432 0.60 19.99 -15.28
C TRP A 432 0.53 19.66 -16.79
N GLU A 433 -0.51 18.93 -17.23
CA GLU A 433 -0.71 18.60 -18.64
C GLU A 433 -0.81 19.86 -19.52
N HIS A 434 -1.54 20.88 -19.06
CA HIS A 434 -1.69 22.15 -19.76
C HIS A 434 -0.35 22.87 -19.92
N GLN A 435 0.44 22.97 -18.85
CA GLN A 435 1.78 23.55 -18.89
C GLN A 435 2.69 22.83 -19.89
N GLN A 436 2.70 21.49 -19.87
CA GLN A 436 3.52 20.71 -20.80
C GLN A 436 3.09 20.87 -22.27
N LYS A 437 1.79 21.02 -22.53
CA LYS A 437 1.28 21.29 -23.88
C LYS A 437 1.74 22.66 -24.40
N HIS A 438 1.77 23.66 -23.54
CA HIS A 438 2.31 24.98 -23.89
C HIS A 438 3.80 24.91 -24.22
N CYS A 439 4.62 24.28 -23.38
CA CYS A 439 6.04 24.09 -23.65
C CYS A 439 6.31 23.32 -24.96
N LEU A 440 5.48 22.31 -25.29
CA LEU A 440 5.60 21.55 -26.53
C LEU A 440 5.17 22.36 -27.78
N LYS A 441 4.34 23.40 -27.64
CA LYS A 441 3.95 24.29 -28.71
C LYS A 441 5.00 25.39 -28.95
N SER A 442 5.59 25.90 -27.86
CA SER A 442 6.64 26.95 -27.95
C SER A 442 8.00 26.44 -28.46
N ALA A 443 8.23 25.11 -28.39
CA ALA A 443 9.43 24.45 -28.90
C ALA A 443 9.34 24.01 -30.38
N ARG A 444 8.23 24.29 -31.06
CA ARG A 444 8.00 24.12 -32.50
C ARG A 444 8.12 25.46 -33.24
#